data_53ebe954c008629db4251ab2362f9557
#
_entry.id   53ebe954c008629db4251ab2362f9557
#
_cell.length_a   1.000
_cell.length_b   1.000
_cell.length_c   1.000
_cell.angle_alpha   90.00
_cell.angle_beta   90.00
_cell.angle_gamma   90.00
#
_symmetry.space_group_name_H-M   'P 1'
#
loop_
_entity.id
_entity.type
_entity.pdbx_description
1 polymer ?
#
loop_
_entity_poly.entity_id
_entity_poly.type
_entity_poly.pdbx_seq_one_letter_code
_entity_poly.pdbx_strand_id
1 'polypeptide(L)'
;YDNNRDYRLFIACEDKKIYAYDKEGSLVNGWSFENTESEVSQPVNHFRVGDKDFLVLGDRFRTYILDRKGNTRISTETYFPHSFRNNYSLHLQEDGSGASVVTTDTTGKVHFILFSGNTRTVELDRFTGSHFFDYKDLNGDRKMEYIFLDGNRLLVYNSDEKLLFSYTFKESPHTRPVFYQFSASDRKMGVVCGEENLIYLFNNDGKLYEGFPL
;
A
#
# COMPACT_ATOMS: atom_id res chain seq x y z
N TYR A 1 11.85 -4.97 -16.70
CA TYR A 1 11.13 -4.01 -17.52
C TYR A 1 10.72 -4.58 -18.88
N ASP A 2 11.63 -5.03 -19.68
CA ASP A 2 11.37 -5.36 -21.10
C ASP A 2 11.59 -6.87 -21.38
N ASN A 3 11.26 -7.75 -20.45
CA ASN A 3 11.49 -9.21 -20.49
C ASN A 3 12.97 -9.64 -20.64
N ASN A 4 13.91 -8.69 -20.54
CA ASN A 4 15.35 -8.92 -20.70
C ASN A 4 16.09 -9.11 -19.36
N ARG A 5 15.35 -9.19 -18.22
CA ARG A 5 15.89 -9.32 -16.86
C ARG A 5 16.82 -8.17 -16.43
N ASP A 6 16.65 -6.99 -16.98
CA ASP A 6 17.37 -5.78 -16.54
C ASP A 6 16.67 -5.20 -15.30
N TYR A 7 16.99 -5.78 -14.16
CA TYR A 7 16.47 -5.32 -12.88
C TYR A 7 17.15 -4.01 -12.47
N ARG A 8 16.39 -3.19 -11.75
CA ARG A 8 16.90 -2.00 -11.07
C ARG A 8 16.57 -2.07 -9.60
N LEU A 9 17.50 -1.68 -8.76
CA LEU A 9 17.33 -1.55 -7.33
C LEU A 9 17.23 -0.06 -6.99
N PHE A 10 16.16 0.32 -6.29
CA PHE A 10 15.97 1.68 -5.79
C PHE A 10 16.16 1.69 -4.28
N ILE A 11 17.03 2.55 -3.78
CA ILE A 11 17.35 2.65 -2.36
C ILE A 11 17.06 4.08 -1.92
N ALA A 12 16.12 4.23 -0.99
CA ALA A 12 15.90 5.48 -0.29
C ALA A 12 16.89 5.59 0.88
N CYS A 13 17.57 6.72 1.00
CA CYS A 13 18.59 6.94 2.03
C CYS A 13 18.23 8.12 2.93
N GLU A 14 18.83 8.17 4.12
CA GLU A 14 18.65 9.23 5.11
C GLU A 14 19.08 10.61 4.60
N ASP A 15 19.93 10.66 3.58
CA ASP A 15 20.35 11.90 2.90
C ASP A 15 19.26 12.48 1.98
N LYS A 16 18.03 11.91 2.04
CA LYS A 16 16.85 12.28 1.23
C LYS A 16 16.98 11.96 -0.26
N LYS A 17 18.00 11.21 -0.65
CA LYS A 17 18.23 10.79 -2.04
C LYS A 17 17.65 9.42 -2.30
N ILE A 18 17.29 9.23 -3.56
CA ILE A 18 16.91 7.92 -4.10
C ILE A 18 18.00 7.49 -5.06
N TYR A 19 18.73 6.46 -4.70
CA TYR A 19 19.75 5.86 -5.55
C TYR A 19 19.14 4.77 -6.42
N ALA A 20 19.47 4.79 -7.70
CA ALA A 20 19.07 3.74 -8.64
C ALA A 20 20.29 2.98 -9.10
N TYR A 21 20.31 1.67 -8.88
CA TYR A 21 21.37 0.76 -9.30
C TYR A 21 20.87 -0.19 -10.38
N ASP A 22 21.74 -0.57 -11.30
CA ASP A 22 21.50 -1.64 -12.24
C ASP A 22 21.80 -3.02 -11.61
N LYS A 23 21.63 -4.08 -12.38
CA LYS A 23 21.87 -5.46 -11.93
C LYS A 23 23.34 -5.78 -11.66
N GLU A 24 24.26 -4.99 -12.17
CA GLU A 24 25.70 -5.07 -11.94
C GLU A 24 26.12 -4.29 -10.69
N GLY A 25 25.22 -3.57 -10.03
CA GLY A 25 25.49 -2.74 -8.85
C GLY A 25 26.07 -1.37 -9.18
N SER A 26 26.03 -0.96 -10.44
CA SER A 26 26.47 0.38 -10.87
C SER A 26 25.32 1.37 -10.80
N LEU A 27 25.60 2.64 -10.52
CA LEU A 27 24.59 3.69 -10.57
C LEU A 27 24.01 3.80 -11.98
N VAL A 28 22.67 3.85 -12.08
CA VAL A 28 21.98 3.99 -13.36
C VAL A 28 22.31 5.34 -13.98
N ASN A 29 22.94 5.30 -15.15
CA ASN A 29 23.24 6.51 -15.90
C ASN A 29 21.94 7.23 -16.34
N GLY A 30 21.90 8.55 -16.10
CA GLY A 30 20.76 9.40 -16.44
C GLY A 30 19.59 9.31 -15.44
N TRP A 31 19.80 8.79 -14.24
CA TRP A 31 18.87 8.96 -13.12
C TRP A 31 18.85 10.43 -12.71
N SER A 32 17.69 11.08 -12.76
CA SER A 32 17.56 12.54 -12.64
C SER A 32 16.89 13.02 -11.35
N PHE A 33 16.31 12.11 -10.54
CA PHE A 33 15.67 12.52 -9.30
C PHE A 33 16.72 12.92 -8.26
N GLU A 34 16.69 14.17 -7.84
CA GLU A 34 17.73 14.72 -6.96
C GLU A 34 17.49 14.31 -5.51
N ASN A 35 16.39 14.77 -4.90
CA ASN A 35 16.06 14.52 -3.50
C ASN A 35 14.57 14.75 -3.19
N THR A 36 14.13 14.17 -2.07
CA THR A 36 12.86 14.48 -1.42
C THR A 36 12.99 15.67 -0.48
N GLU A 37 11.89 16.25 -0.03
CA GLU A 37 11.90 17.35 0.94
C GLU A 37 12.26 16.87 2.36
N SER A 38 11.83 15.66 2.71
CA SER A 38 12.14 15.03 3.99
C SER A 38 12.54 13.56 3.79
N GLU A 39 12.87 12.86 4.86
CA GLU A 39 13.27 11.46 4.81
C GLU A 39 12.18 10.55 4.26
N VAL A 40 12.58 9.58 3.45
CA VAL A 40 11.73 8.52 2.91
C VAL A 40 11.80 7.31 3.82
N SER A 41 10.68 6.95 4.43
CA SER A 41 10.59 5.81 5.36
C SER A 41 10.04 4.54 4.72
N GLN A 42 9.53 4.63 3.49
CA GLN A 42 8.88 3.54 2.77
C GLN A 42 9.70 3.13 1.55
N PRO A 43 9.67 1.85 1.15
CA PRO A 43 10.28 1.43 -0.11
C PRO A 43 9.68 2.16 -1.31
N VAL A 44 10.50 2.35 -2.35
CA VAL A 44 10.01 2.83 -3.63
C VAL A 44 9.11 1.76 -4.26
N ASN A 45 7.85 2.11 -4.52
CA ASN A 45 6.88 1.22 -5.15
C ASN A 45 6.95 1.37 -6.67
N HIS A 46 6.82 0.26 -7.39
CA HIS A 46 6.73 0.25 -8.84
C HIS A 46 5.36 -0.22 -9.29
N PHE A 47 4.70 0.58 -10.12
CA PHE A 47 3.44 0.24 -10.75
C PHE A 47 3.55 0.35 -12.26
N ARG A 48 2.84 -0.53 -12.97
CA ARG A 48 2.68 -0.45 -14.42
C ARG A 48 1.22 -0.24 -14.78
N VAL A 49 0.95 0.80 -15.54
CA VAL A 49 -0.40 1.13 -16.04
C VAL A 49 -0.31 1.33 -17.55
N GLY A 50 -0.95 0.43 -18.28
CA GLY A 50 -0.77 0.33 -19.72
C GLY A 50 0.69 0.02 -20.07
N ASP A 51 1.29 0.86 -20.89
CA ASP A 51 2.70 0.79 -21.33
C ASP A 51 3.66 1.63 -20.48
N LYS A 52 3.15 2.31 -19.44
CA LYS A 52 3.92 3.25 -18.62
C LYS A 52 4.26 2.67 -17.24
N ASP A 53 5.50 2.91 -16.83
CA ASP A 53 5.97 2.59 -15.49
C ASP A 53 5.93 3.83 -14.60
N PHE A 54 5.55 3.62 -13.35
CA PHE A 54 5.44 4.64 -12.32
C PHE A 54 6.23 4.18 -11.11
N LEU A 55 7.20 4.99 -10.69
CA LEU A 55 7.91 4.81 -9.43
C LEU A 55 7.26 5.76 -8.43
N VAL A 56 6.74 5.21 -7.35
CA VAL A 56 6.00 5.95 -6.34
C VAL A 56 6.69 5.84 -5.01
N LEU A 57 6.95 6.95 -4.39
CA LEU A 57 7.53 7.03 -3.06
C LEU A 57 6.91 8.23 -2.31
N GLY A 58 6.94 8.14 -0.99
CA GLY A 58 6.50 9.20 -0.09
C GLY A 58 7.58 9.56 0.89
N ASP A 59 7.80 10.84 1.09
CA ASP A 59 8.46 11.32 2.27
C ASP A 59 7.44 11.61 3.39
N ARG A 60 7.82 12.34 4.40
CA ARG A 60 6.94 12.61 5.54
C ARG A 60 5.60 13.24 5.15
N PHE A 61 5.56 14.03 4.07
CA PHE A 61 4.37 14.82 3.71
C PHE A 61 3.99 14.77 2.24
N ARG A 62 4.95 14.49 1.34
CA ARG A 62 4.74 14.52 -0.10
C ARG A 62 4.82 13.15 -0.74
N THR A 63 4.03 12.96 -1.77
CA THR A 63 4.10 11.82 -2.68
C THR A 63 4.79 12.24 -3.98
N TYR A 64 5.76 11.47 -4.41
CA TYR A 64 6.47 11.63 -5.67
C TYR A 64 6.09 10.50 -6.60
N ILE A 65 5.67 10.84 -7.81
CA ILE A 65 5.31 9.88 -8.86
C ILE A 65 6.22 10.14 -10.06
N LEU A 66 7.19 9.24 -10.26
CA LEU A 66 8.30 9.42 -11.18
C LEU A 66 8.22 8.44 -12.36
N ASP A 67 8.91 8.76 -13.43
CA ASP A 67 9.20 7.82 -14.52
C ASP A 67 10.45 6.97 -14.21
N ARG A 68 10.80 6.05 -15.12
CA ARG A 68 11.98 5.17 -15.01
C ARG A 68 13.32 5.89 -15.00
N LYS A 69 13.35 7.18 -15.35
CA LYS A 69 14.55 8.02 -15.34
C LYS A 69 14.63 8.92 -14.12
N GLY A 70 13.57 8.91 -13.26
CA GLY A 70 13.51 9.78 -12.10
C GLY A 70 12.91 11.16 -12.39
N ASN A 71 12.37 11.40 -13.60
CA ASN A 71 11.66 12.64 -13.86
C ASN A 71 10.25 12.58 -13.24
N THR A 72 9.76 13.70 -12.74
CA THR A 72 8.37 13.80 -12.27
C THR A 72 7.41 13.45 -13.41
N ARG A 73 6.67 12.36 -13.26
CA ARG A 73 5.66 11.94 -14.22
C ARG A 73 4.30 12.55 -13.94
N ILE A 74 3.95 12.63 -12.66
CA ILE A 74 2.72 13.26 -12.17
C ILE A 74 3.12 14.25 -11.08
N SER A 75 2.79 15.52 -11.30
CA SER A 75 2.92 16.53 -10.26
C SER A 75 1.70 16.48 -9.36
N THR A 76 1.92 16.38 -8.05
CA THR A 76 0.87 16.39 -7.04
C THR A 76 1.07 17.58 -6.13
N GLU A 77 -0.02 18.28 -5.80
CA GLU A 77 -0.01 19.34 -4.78
C GLU A 77 -0.37 18.81 -3.40
N THR A 78 -0.55 17.49 -3.29
CA THR A 78 -1.01 16.83 -2.07
C THR A 78 0.04 16.87 -0.99
N TYR A 79 -0.36 17.33 0.18
CA TYR A 79 0.47 17.46 1.35
C TYR A 79 -0.29 16.99 2.61
N PHE A 80 0.14 15.84 3.16
CA PHE A 80 -0.43 15.26 4.38
C PHE A 80 0.62 14.41 5.09
N PRO A 81 0.53 14.21 6.42
CA PRO A 81 1.47 13.38 7.15
C PRO A 81 1.26 11.91 6.80
N HIS A 82 2.15 11.32 6.02
CA HIS A 82 2.06 9.93 5.60
C HIS A 82 2.19 8.96 6.78
N SER A 83 1.41 7.88 6.75
CA SER A 83 1.62 6.76 7.65
C SER A 83 2.91 6.03 7.30
N PHE A 84 3.83 5.91 8.25
CA PHE A 84 5.12 5.24 8.04
C PHE A 84 5.01 3.72 7.89
N ARG A 85 3.85 3.15 8.19
CA ARG A 85 3.62 1.70 8.14
C ARG A 85 2.97 1.22 6.85
N ASN A 86 2.39 2.14 6.06
CA ASN A 86 1.52 1.78 4.96
C ASN A 86 2.11 2.16 3.62
N ASN A 87 2.33 1.14 2.77
CA ASN A 87 2.80 1.31 1.41
C ASN A 87 1.69 1.84 0.51
N TYR A 88 2.07 2.24 -0.71
CA TYR A 88 1.12 2.57 -1.76
C TYR A 88 0.52 1.30 -2.38
N SER A 89 -0.75 1.38 -2.71
CA SER A 89 -1.46 0.41 -3.55
C SER A 89 -1.89 1.07 -4.86
N LEU A 90 -2.02 0.31 -5.93
CA LEU A 90 -2.57 0.79 -7.19
C LEU A 90 -4.09 0.58 -7.21
N HIS A 91 -4.83 1.62 -7.57
CA HIS A 91 -6.24 1.54 -7.89
C HIS A 91 -6.46 1.91 -9.37
N LEU A 92 -7.08 1.00 -10.11
CA LEU A 92 -7.53 1.25 -11.49
C LEU A 92 -9.03 1.49 -11.47
N GLN A 93 -9.49 2.55 -12.14
CA GLN A 93 -10.92 2.81 -12.26
C GLN A 93 -11.56 1.75 -13.16
N GLU A 94 -12.74 1.26 -12.77
CA GLU A 94 -13.44 0.18 -13.47
C GLU A 94 -13.77 0.51 -14.94
N ASP A 95 -14.02 1.77 -15.22
CA ASP A 95 -14.29 2.29 -16.58
C ASP A 95 -13.02 2.50 -17.43
N GLY A 96 -11.85 2.20 -16.87
CA GLY A 96 -10.56 2.40 -17.53
C GLY A 96 -10.14 3.88 -17.70
N SER A 97 -10.90 4.82 -17.13
CA SER A 97 -10.67 6.27 -17.32
C SER A 97 -9.44 6.78 -16.57
N GLY A 98 -8.91 6.02 -15.62
CA GLY A 98 -7.76 6.49 -14.85
C GLY A 98 -7.19 5.49 -13.85
N ALA A 99 -6.10 5.93 -13.24
CA ALA A 99 -5.44 5.23 -12.16
C ALA A 99 -5.17 6.20 -11.01
N SER A 100 -5.01 5.66 -9.82
CA SER A 100 -4.53 6.38 -8.65
C SER A 100 -3.64 5.49 -7.80
N VAL A 101 -2.78 6.09 -7.01
CA VAL A 101 -2.12 5.39 -5.91
C VAL A 101 -2.85 5.71 -4.61
N VAL A 102 -2.97 4.69 -3.78
CA VAL A 102 -3.75 4.73 -2.54
C VAL A 102 -2.83 4.50 -1.36
N THR A 103 -2.92 5.37 -0.36
CA THR A 103 -2.20 5.25 0.91
C THR A 103 -3.01 5.89 2.04
N THR A 104 -2.51 5.87 3.27
CA THR A 104 -3.14 6.52 4.41
C THR A 104 -2.25 7.57 5.05
N ASP A 105 -2.87 8.54 5.70
CA ASP A 105 -2.18 9.43 6.61
C ASP A 105 -2.06 8.84 8.04
N THR A 106 -1.43 9.59 8.94
CA THR A 106 -1.23 9.18 10.33
C THR A 106 -2.52 9.08 11.16
N THR A 107 -3.66 9.53 10.63
CA THR A 107 -4.98 9.43 11.26
C THR A 107 -5.86 8.34 10.64
N GLY A 108 -5.36 7.68 9.59
CA GLY A 108 -6.05 6.63 8.86
C GLY A 108 -6.98 7.12 7.76
N LYS A 109 -6.98 8.41 7.42
CA LYS A 109 -7.67 8.87 6.20
C LYS A 109 -7.00 8.26 4.99
N VAL A 110 -7.80 7.73 4.09
CA VAL A 110 -7.33 7.11 2.85
C VAL A 110 -7.25 8.17 1.75
N HIS A 111 -6.09 8.32 1.16
CA HIS A 111 -5.83 9.26 0.09
C HIS A 111 -5.65 8.53 -1.24
N PHE A 112 -6.50 8.86 -2.22
CA PHE A 112 -6.37 8.46 -3.60
C PHE A 112 -5.70 9.59 -4.37
N ILE A 113 -4.44 9.43 -4.72
CA ILE A 113 -3.68 10.40 -5.50
C ILE A 113 -3.83 9.99 -6.97
N LEU A 114 -4.71 10.71 -7.68
CA LEU A 114 -5.05 10.41 -9.06
C LEU A 114 -3.89 10.76 -10.00
N PHE A 115 -3.76 10.02 -11.08
CA PHE A 115 -2.74 10.32 -12.09
C PHE A 115 -3.06 11.58 -12.91
N SER A 116 -4.19 12.24 -12.64
CA SER A 116 -4.47 13.62 -13.05
C SER A 116 -3.79 14.69 -12.18
N GLY A 117 -3.17 14.29 -11.06
CA GLY A 117 -2.56 15.19 -10.07
C GLY A 117 -3.46 15.54 -8.89
N ASN A 118 -4.77 15.34 -9.00
CA ASN A 118 -5.73 15.61 -7.91
C ASN A 118 -5.71 14.52 -6.84
N THR A 119 -6.27 14.83 -5.67
CA THR A 119 -6.43 13.85 -4.57
C THR A 119 -7.88 13.79 -4.11
N ARG A 120 -8.39 12.55 -3.95
CA ARG A 120 -9.64 12.25 -3.25
C ARG A 120 -9.31 11.66 -1.89
N THR A 121 -10.00 12.09 -0.85
CA THR A 121 -9.81 11.59 0.51
C THR A 121 -11.08 10.92 1.01
N VAL A 122 -10.91 9.78 1.70
CA VAL A 122 -11.98 9.01 2.35
C VAL A 122 -11.65 8.89 3.84
N GLU A 123 -12.64 9.12 4.69
CA GLU A 123 -12.55 8.93 6.14
C GLU A 123 -13.59 7.89 6.57
N LEU A 124 -13.15 6.69 6.92
CA LEU A 124 -14.00 5.57 7.29
C LEU A 124 -14.21 5.47 8.80
N ASP A 125 -13.13 5.67 9.55
CA ASP A 125 -13.07 5.68 11.02
C ASP A 125 -11.82 6.47 11.44
N ARG A 126 -11.62 6.62 12.74
CA ARG A 126 -10.38 7.19 13.32
C ARG A 126 -9.44 6.07 13.74
N PHE A 127 -8.21 6.18 13.28
CA PHE A 127 -7.16 5.22 13.55
C PHE A 127 -5.97 5.88 14.23
N THR A 128 -5.18 5.09 14.94
CA THR A 128 -3.93 5.58 15.53
C THR A 128 -2.84 5.70 14.46
N GLY A 129 -1.75 6.43 14.75
CA GLY A 129 -0.61 6.54 13.83
C GLY A 129 0.14 5.23 13.59
N SER A 130 -0.21 4.16 14.32
CA SER A 130 0.41 2.83 14.20
C SER A 130 -0.44 1.81 13.46
N HIS A 131 -1.57 2.22 12.89
CA HIS A 131 -2.44 1.32 12.12
C HIS A 131 -1.72 0.71 10.91
N PHE A 132 -2.10 -0.52 10.57
CA PHE A 132 -1.81 -1.12 9.29
C PHE A 132 -3.00 -0.91 8.35
N PHE A 133 -2.71 -0.67 7.10
CA PHE A 133 -3.70 -0.51 6.04
C PHE A 133 -3.31 -1.34 4.83
N ASP A 134 -4.26 -2.07 4.28
CA ASP A 134 -4.16 -2.75 3.00
C ASP A 134 -5.39 -2.42 2.15
N TYR A 135 -5.18 -2.29 0.85
CA TYR A 135 -6.22 -2.02 -0.14
C TYR A 135 -6.18 -3.11 -1.20
N LYS A 136 -7.09 -4.09 -1.08
CA LYS A 136 -7.05 -5.34 -1.85
C LYS A 136 -8.44 -5.89 -2.11
N ASP A 137 -8.60 -6.58 -3.23
CA ASP A 137 -9.74 -7.43 -3.50
C ASP A 137 -9.64 -8.70 -2.62
N LEU A 138 -10.36 -8.70 -1.50
CA LEU A 138 -10.35 -9.78 -0.51
C LEU A 138 -11.28 -10.94 -0.89
N ASN A 139 -12.37 -10.66 -1.60
CA ASN A 139 -13.44 -11.62 -1.88
C ASN A 139 -13.42 -12.17 -3.32
N GLY A 140 -12.64 -11.58 -4.22
CA GLY A 140 -12.49 -12.00 -5.62
C GLY A 140 -13.50 -11.38 -6.58
N ASP A 141 -14.24 -10.37 -6.16
CA ASP A 141 -15.24 -9.68 -6.99
C ASP A 141 -14.66 -8.56 -7.85
N ARG A 142 -13.34 -8.34 -7.78
CA ARG A 142 -12.54 -7.30 -8.42
C ARG A 142 -12.76 -5.89 -7.87
N LYS A 143 -13.55 -5.74 -6.83
CA LYS A 143 -13.63 -4.51 -6.05
C LYS A 143 -12.65 -4.57 -4.89
N MET A 144 -12.15 -3.40 -4.52
CA MET A 144 -11.10 -3.33 -3.51
C MET A 144 -11.73 -3.04 -2.15
N GLU A 145 -11.35 -3.84 -1.16
CA GLU A 145 -11.68 -3.59 0.24
C GLU A 145 -10.60 -2.72 0.91
N TYR A 146 -11.06 -1.93 1.88
CA TYR A 146 -10.21 -1.18 2.82
C TYR A 146 -10.05 -2.03 4.07
N ILE A 147 -8.84 -2.45 4.36
CA ILE A 147 -8.54 -3.37 5.46
C ILE A 147 -7.65 -2.64 6.45
N PHE A 148 -8.18 -2.42 7.65
CA PHE A 148 -7.45 -1.76 8.73
C PHE A 148 -7.22 -2.72 9.89
N LEU A 149 -5.99 -2.71 10.41
CA LEU A 149 -5.65 -3.34 11.68
C LEU A 149 -5.04 -2.28 12.57
N ASP A 150 -5.75 -1.91 13.65
CA ASP A 150 -5.35 -0.85 14.57
C ASP A 150 -5.53 -1.29 16.03
N GLY A 151 -4.44 -1.32 16.76
CA GLY A 151 -4.42 -1.95 18.08
C GLY A 151 -4.89 -3.40 17.96
N ASN A 152 -5.95 -3.74 18.69
CA ASN A 152 -6.53 -5.09 18.67
C ASN A 152 -7.79 -5.20 17.77
N ARG A 153 -8.06 -4.21 16.90
CA ARG A 153 -9.24 -4.19 16.04
C ARG A 153 -8.87 -4.39 14.58
N LEU A 154 -9.50 -5.37 13.94
CA LEU A 154 -9.54 -5.55 12.50
C LEU A 154 -10.87 -5.01 11.99
N LEU A 155 -10.82 -4.11 11.02
CA LEU A 155 -12.00 -3.55 10.34
C LEU A 155 -11.83 -3.67 8.84
N VAL A 156 -12.85 -4.18 8.17
CA VAL A 156 -12.86 -4.34 6.71
C VAL A 156 -14.08 -3.64 6.14
N TYR A 157 -13.86 -2.71 5.22
CA TYR A 157 -14.91 -1.96 4.53
C TYR A 157 -14.88 -2.32 3.05
N ASN A 158 -16.05 -2.34 2.42
CA ASN A 158 -16.17 -2.56 0.98
C ASN A 158 -15.87 -1.29 0.16
N SER A 159 -15.89 -1.43 -1.16
CA SER A 159 -15.69 -0.32 -2.10
C SER A 159 -16.72 0.81 -1.96
N ASP A 160 -17.91 0.53 -1.40
CA ASP A 160 -18.97 1.53 -1.11
C ASP A 160 -18.78 2.18 0.28
N GLU A 161 -17.62 2.00 0.90
CA GLU A 161 -17.24 2.58 2.20
C GLU A 161 -18.11 2.06 3.37
N LYS A 162 -18.75 0.89 3.21
CA LYS A 162 -19.57 0.24 4.25
C LYS A 162 -18.79 -0.84 4.95
N LEU A 163 -18.90 -0.89 6.28
CA LEU A 163 -18.28 -1.96 7.08
C LEU A 163 -18.84 -3.32 6.67
N LEU A 164 -17.97 -4.22 6.20
CA LEU A 164 -18.30 -5.60 5.88
C LEU A 164 -18.26 -6.48 7.12
N PHE A 165 -17.14 -6.42 7.83
CA PHE A 165 -16.97 -7.13 9.09
C PHE A 165 -15.90 -6.47 9.96
N SER A 166 -15.92 -6.84 11.23
CA SER A 166 -14.88 -6.46 12.18
C SER A 166 -14.56 -7.63 13.10
N TYR A 167 -13.34 -7.63 13.64
CA TYR A 167 -12.91 -8.60 14.65
C TYR A 167 -12.09 -7.90 15.72
N THR A 168 -12.29 -8.30 16.98
CA THR A 168 -11.49 -7.79 18.11
C THR A 168 -10.66 -8.92 18.67
N PHE A 169 -9.36 -8.80 18.55
CA PHE A 169 -8.41 -9.75 19.14
C PHE A 169 -8.33 -9.53 20.64
N LYS A 170 -7.96 -10.57 21.40
CA LYS A 170 -7.70 -10.42 22.83
C LYS A 170 -6.48 -9.52 23.06
N GLU A 171 -5.45 -9.67 22.22
CA GLU A 171 -4.23 -8.89 22.24
C GLU A 171 -3.98 -8.23 20.89
N SER A 172 -3.17 -7.18 20.90
CA SER A 172 -2.88 -6.42 19.67
C SER A 172 -1.91 -7.20 18.78
N PRO A 173 -2.27 -7.51 17.53
CA PRO A 173 -1.32 -8.02 16.55
C PRO A 173 -0.19 -7.01 16.30
N HIS A 174 1.04 -7.50 16.20
CA HIS A 174 2.22 -6.65 15.97
C HIS A 174 2.66 -6.60 14.51
N THR A 175 2.08 -7.45 13.68
CA THR A 175 2.44 -7.58 12.26
C THR A 175 1.26 -7.26 11.36
N ARG A 176 1.58 -6.84 10.16
CA ARG A 176 0.60 -6.63 9.09
C ARG A 176 -0.13 -7.94 8.77
N PRO A 177 -1.42 -7.90 8.40
CA PRO A 177 -2.13 -9.07 7.87
C PRO A 177 -1.43 -9.65 6.64
N VAL A 178 -1.45 -10.97 6.51
CA VAL A 178 -0.91 -11.69 5.36
C VAL A 178 -2.06 -12.26 4.55
N PHE A 179 -2.00 -12.10 3.23
CA PHE A 179 -3.07 -12.51 2.33
C PHE A 179 -2.66 -13.72 1.51
N TYR A 180 -3.53 -14.72 1.47
CA TYR A 180 -3.33 -15.96 0.74
C TYR A 180 -4.42 -16.11 -0.32
N GLN A 181 -4.02 -16.53 -1.51
CA GLN A 181 -4.93 -16.87 -2.59
C GLN A 181 -4.70 -18.32 -2.97
N PHE A 182 -5.61 -19.20 -2.55
CA PHE A 182 -5.57 -20.63 -2.85
C PHE A 182 -6.23 -20.96 -4.20
N SER A 183 -7.24 -20.16 -4.58
CA SER A 183 -7.89 -20.22 -5.90
C SER A 183 -8.46 -18.83 -6.26
N ALA A 184 -9.16 -18.74 -7.38
CA ALA A 184 -9.82 -17.49 -7.79
C ALA A 184 -10.87 -17.02 -6.76
N SER A 185 -11.56 -17.94 -6.11
CA SER A 185 -12.63 -17.69 -5.13
C SER A 185 -12.23 -18.00 -3.68
N ASP A 186 -11.09 -18.66 -3.45
CA ASP A 186 -10.62 -19.04 -2.12
C ASP A 186 -9.45 -18.16 -1.70
N ARG A 187 -9.76 -17.11 -0.96
CA ARG A 187 -8.80 -16.15 -0.41
C ARG A 187 -8.93 -16.12 1.10
N LYS A 188 -7.83 -15.98 1.77
CA LYS A 188 -7.74 -15.95 3.24
C LYS A 188 -6.87 -14.78 3.69
N MET A 189 -7.14 -14.34 4.90
CA MET A 189 -6.33 -13.35 5.59
C MET A 189 -5.84 -13.91 6.90
N GLY A 190 -4.52 -13.98 7.06
CA GLY A 190 -3.85 -14.40 8.29
C GLY A 190 -3.44 -13.22 9.15
N VAL A 191 -3.66 -13.32 10.45
CA VAL A 191 -3.21 -12.35 11.46
C VAL A 191 -2.51 -13.10 12.59
N VAL A 192 -1.33 -12.62 12.97
CA VAL A 192 -0.51 -13.23 14.02
C VAL A 192 -0.53 -12.34 15.25
N CYS A 193 -0.91 -12.93 16.40
CA CYS A 193 -0.81 -12.34 17.73
C CYS A 193 0.38 -13.00 18.46
N GLY A 194 1.51 -12.28 18.49
CA GLY A 194 2.78 -12.86 18.92
C GLY A 194 2.88 -13.17 20.41
N GLU A 195 2.22 -12.41 21.28
CA GLU A 195 2.24 -12.63 22.73
C GLU A 195 1.48 -13.91 23.13
N GLU A 196 0.35 -14.18 22.48
CA GLU A 196 -0.42 -15.41 22.65
C GLU A 196 0.13 -16.59 21.81
N ASN A 197 1.06 -16.35 20.88
CA ASN A 197 1.52 -17.31 19.87
C ASN A 197 0.35 -17.88 19.03
N LEU A 198 -0.66 -17.06 18.76
CA LEU A 198 -1.84 -17.46 18.03
C LEU A 198 -1.82 -16.95 16.59
N ILE A 199 -2.25 -17.80 15.68
CA ILE A 199 -2.49 -17.47 14.29
C ILE A 199 -4.00 -17.50 14.06
N TYR A 200 -4.55 -16.39 13.59
CA TYR A 200 -5.93 -16.28 13.17
C TYR A 200 -5.97 -16.35 11.63
N LEU A 201 -6.83 -17.19 11.10
CA LEU A 201 -7.06 -17.31 9.65
C LEU A 201 -8.52 -17.01 9.35
N PHE A 202 -8.76 -15.96 8.59
CA PHE A 202 -10.10 -15.52 8.21
C PHE A 202 -10.43 -15.91 6.78
N ASN A 203 -11.67 -16.35 6.56
CA ASN A 203 -12.27 -16.43 5.25
C ASN A 203 -12.56 -15.01 4.71
N ASN A 204 -12.87 -14.92 3.43
CA ASN A 204 -13.22 -13.65 2.77
C ASN A 204 -14.53 -13.01 3.30
N ASP A 205 -15.38 -13.75 4.03
CA ASP A 205 -16.57 -13.26 4.70
C ASP A 205 -16.33 -12.81 6.16
N GLY A 206 -15.07 -12.80 6.60
CA GLY A 206 -14.67 -12.37 7.94
C GLY A 206 -14.83 -13.42 9.03
N LYS A 207 -15.32 -14.62 8.72
CA LYS A 207 -15.38 -15.72 9.67
C LYS A 207 -14.01 -16.40 9.80
N LEU A 208 -13.71 -16.85 11.00
CA LEU A 208 -12.52 -17.68 11.22
C LEU A 208 -12.64 -18.99 10.40
N TYR A 209 -11.54 -19.38 9.79
CA TYR A 209 -11.43 -20.69 9.14
C TYR A 209 -11.48 -21.79 10.22
N GLU A 210 -12.10 -22.90 9.88
CA GLU A 210 -12.27 -24.03 10.80
C GLU A 210 -10.92 -24.49 11.36
N GLY A 211 -10.86 -24.66 12.69
CA GLY A 211 -9.64 -25.01 13.42
C GLY A 211 -8.78 -23.83 13.85
N PHE A 212 -9.11 -22.59 13.50
CA PHE A 212 -8.39 -21.41 13.97
C PHE A 212 -9.15 -20.65 15.06
N PRO A 213 -8.43 -19.92 15.96
CA PRO A 213 -6.97 -19.72 15.99
C PRO A 213 -6.18 -20.97 16.43
N LEU A 214 -4.94 -21.07 15.92
CA LEU A 214 -3.96 -22.10 16.29
C LEU A 214 -2.85 -21.48 17.12
#